data_4163dfc52eeaf748de20ee602bd573ff
#
_entry.id   4163dfc52eeaf748de20ee602bd573ff
#
_cell.length_a   1.000
_cell.length_b   1.000
_cell.length_c   1.000
_cell.angle_alpha   90.00
_cell.angle_beta   90.00
_cell.angle_gamma   90.00
#
_symmetry.space_group_name_H-M   'P 1'
#
loop_
_entity.id
_entity.type
_entity.pdbx_description
1 polymer ?
#
loop_
_entity_poly.entity_id
_entity_poly.type
_entity_poly.pdbx_seq_one_letter_code
_entity_poly.pdbx_strand_id
1 'polypeptide(L)'
;GEVVKRDGRFFLQRPGQQLIEMSLVAEGFKRLGTLSYLIRNGSVKRGAVLFWDEPEMNLNASHLPVLVKTLTGLAKTGVQVILSSHSLFMLRELMIQLSEPRNAMVQRKFFGMSVPRGERSGVRVSWGESLEDVGPIESLEAEIEQADRYLKLSYES
;
A
#
# COMPACT_ATOMS: atom_id res chain seq x y z
N GLY A 1 17.62 6.27 6.49
CA GLY A 1 18.02 5.48 7.66
C GLY A 1 17.89 4.00 7.40
N GLU A 2 18.54 3.22 8.20
CA GLU A 2 18.62 1.77 8.07
C GLU A 2 18.14 1.10 9.37
N VAL A 3 17.40 0.00 9.26
CA VAL A 3 17.02 -0.80 10.43
C VAL A 3 18.10 -1.83 10.71
N VAL A 4 18.61 -1.80 11.93
CA VAL A 4 19.63 -2.74 12.43
C VAL A 4 19.09 -3.48 13.65
N LYS A 5 19.52 -4.72 13.84
CA LYS A 5 19.20 -5.53 15.03
C LYS A 5 20.42 -5.58 15.95
N ARG A 6 20.26 -5.21 17.23
CA ARG A 6 21.28 -5.32 18.29
C ARG A 6 20.62 -5.89 19.53
N ASP A 7 21.25 -6.85 20.16
CA ASP A 7 20.80 -7.48 21.42
C ASP A 7 19.30 -7.87 21.42
N GLY A 8 18.84 -8.43 20.30
CA GLY A 8 17.46 -8.84 20.13
C GLY A 8 16.45 -7.71 19.82
N ARG A 9 16.87 -6.45 19.84
CA ARG A 9 16.03 -5.27 19.59
C ARG A 9 16.34 -4.65 18.23
N PHE A 10 15.39 -3.92 17.69
CA PHE A 10 15.50 -3.21 16.42
C PHE A 10 15.71 -1.72 16.66
N PHE A 11 16.63 -1.13 15.90
CA PHE A 11 16.98 0.29 15.96
C PHE A 11 16.97 0.90 14.56
N LEU A 12 16.57 2.16 14.47
CA LEU A 12 16.78 3.00 13.28
C LEU A 12 18.12 3.69 13.40
N GLN A 13 19.00 3.40 12.45
CA GLN A 13 20.31 4.06 12.32
C GLN A 13 20.25 5.08 11.18
N ARG A 14 20.59 6.33 11.48
CA ARG A 14 20.77 7.38 10.49
C ARG A 14 22.22 7.85 10.49
N PRO A 15 22.81 8.21 9.33
CA PRO A 15 24.16 8.76 9.29
C PRO A 15 24.30 9.97 10.21
N GLY A 16 25.31 9.98 11.07
CA GLY A 16 25.60 11.08 12.00
C GLY A 16 24.61 11.26 13.15
N GLN A 17 23.66 10.34 13.36
CA GLN A 17 22.69 10.41 14.46
C GLN A 17 22.82 9.20 15.40
N GLN A 18 22.34 9.38 16.62
CA GLN A 18 22.22 8.28 17.59
C GLN A 18 21.21 7.23 17.11
N LEU A 19 21.40 5.99 17.57
CA LEU A 19 20.46 4.91 17.34
C LEU A 19 19.13 5.23 18.04
N ILE A 20 18.04 5.13 17.29
CA ILE A 20 16.69 5.31 17.83
C ILE A 20 16.05 3.94 17.92
N GLU A 21 15.62 3.52 19.10
CA GLU A 21 14.88 2.26 19.25
C GLU A 21 13.58 2.30 18.44
N MET A 22 13.28 1.24 17.71
CA MET A 22 12.11 1.19 16.81
C MET A 22 10.78 1.37 17.54
N SER A 23 10.72 1.09 18.84
CA SER A 23 9.56 1.40 19.69
C SER A 23 9.20 2.88 19.71
N LEU A 24 10.18 3.76 19.57
CA LEU A 24 10.04 5.24 19.56
C LEU A 24 9.82 5.82 18.16
N VAL A 25 9.87 5.01 17.12
CA VAL A 25 9.67 5.44 15.73
C VAL A 25 8.16 5.42 15.42
N ALA A 26 7.68 6.40 14.63
CA ALA A 26 6.28 6.41 14.18
C ALA A 26 5.92 5.11 13.43
N GLU A 27 4.68 4.62 13.62
CA GLU A 27 4.25 3.29 13.18
C GLU A 27 4.44 3.04 11.68
N GLY A 28 4.08 4.01 10.83
CA GLY A 28 4.29 3.88 9.39
C GLY A 28 5.77 3.69 9.00
N PHE A 29 6.68 4.38 9.68
CA PHE A 29 8.11 4.19 9.46
C PHE A 29 8.64 2.86 10.01
N LYS A 30 8.04 2.31 11.07
CA LYS A 30 8.36 0.96 11.55
C LYS A 30 8.07 -0.07 10.46
N ARG A 31 6.89 0.01 9.82
CA ARG A 31 6.48 -0.90 8.74
C ARG A 31 7.45 -0.85 7.56
N LEU A 32 7.79 0.35 7.07
CA LEU A 32 8.78 0.53 6.01
C LEU A 32 10.17 0.01 6.41
N GLY A 33 10.58 0.27 7.65
CA GLY A 33 11.83 -0.20 8.21
C GLY A 33 11.88 -1.73 8.29
N THR A 34 10.80 -2.37 8.71
CA THR A 34 10.66 -3.83 8.74
C THR A 34 10.79 -4.42 7.34
N LEU A 35 10.08 -3.85 6.34
CA LEU A 35 10.21 -4.30 4.96
C LEU A 35 11.67 -4.19 4.47
N SER A 36 12.31 -3.05 4.70
CA SER A 36 13.72 -2.84 4.34
C SER A 36 14.63 -3.89 4.98
N TYR A 37 14.41 -4.21 6.26
CA TYR A 37 15.15 -5.24 6.97
C TYR A 37 14.94 -6.63 6.36
N LEU A 38 13.69 -7.00 6.04
CA LEU A 38 13.35 -8.30 5.45
C LEU A 38 13.93 -8.48 4.04
N ILE A 39 14.02 -7.41 3.26
CA ILE A 39 14.70 -7.42 1.95
C ILE A 39 16.20 -7.67 2.14
N ARG A 40 16.83 -6.95 3.05
CA ARG A 40 18.27 -7.00 3.25
C ARG A 40 18.77 -8.31 3.88
N ASN A 41 18.00 -8.91 4.77
CA ASN A 41 18.33 -10.20 5.36
C ASN A 41 17.99 -11.40 4.44
N GLY A 42 17.44 -11.14 3.23
CA GLY A 42 17.09 -12.18 2.26
C GLY A 42 15.80 -12.94 2.56
N SER A 43 14.98 -12.52 3.54
CA SER A 43 13.67 -13.13 3.80
C SER A 43 12.69 -12.83 2.66
N VAL A 44 12.75 -11.61 2.10
CA VAL A 44 11.97 -11.23 0.91
C VAL A 44 12.91 -11.26 -0.30
N LYS A 45 12.82 -12.35 -1.08
CA LYS A 45 13.65 -12.62 -2.25
C LYS A 45 12.79 -13.20 -3.38
N ARG A 46 13.37 -13.35 -4.56
CA ARG A 46 12.71 -13.97 -5.72
C ARG A 46 12.01 -15.27 -5.35
N GLY A 47 10.73 -15.41 -5.73
CA GLY A 47 9.89 -16.55 -5.40
C GLY A 47 9.20 -16.46 -4.03
N ALA A 48 9.50 -15.43 -3.22
CA ALA A 48 8.76 -15.18 -1.99
C ALA A 48 7.38 -14.59 -2.29
N VAL A 49 6.44 -14.80 -1.34
CA VAL A 49 5.13 -14.15 -1.34
C VAL A 49 5.09 -13.18 -0.17
N LEU A 50 4.78 -11.92 -0.45
CA LEU A 50 4.57 -10.87 0.54
C LEU A 50 3.09 -10.58 0.66
N PHE A 51 2.49 -10.90 1.81
CA PHE A 51 1.14 -10.47 2.17
C PHE A 51 1.24 -9.22 3.05
N TRP A 52 0.52 -8.17 2.66
CA TRP A 52 0.53 -6.92 3.43
C TRP A 52 -0.86 -6.30 3.46
N ASP A 53 -1.42 -6.24 4.65
CA ASP A 53 -2.71 -5.62 4.90
C ASP A 53 -2.52 -4.13 5.19
N GLU A 54 -3.20 -3.29 4.41
CA GLU A 54 -3.18 -1.83 4.51
C GLU A 54 -1.75 -1.26 4.67
N PRO A 55 -0.86 -1.44 3.68
CA PRO A 55 0.53 -0.99 3.79
C PRO A 55 0.67 0.52 3.99
N GLU A 56 -0.31 1.30 3.58
CA GLU A 56 -0.39 2.76 3.74
C GLU A 56 -0.80 3.23 5.13
N MET A 57 -1.33 2.35 5.96
CA MET A 57 -1.86 2.74 7.27
C MET A 57 -0.78 3.42 8.12
N ASN A 58 -1.13 4.57 8.71
CA ASN A 58 -0.23 5.42 9.49
C ASN A 58 0.96 6.02 8.70
N LEU A 59 0.92 5.99 7.37
CA LEU A 59 1.84 6.74 6.53
C LEU A 59 1.22 8.07 6.09
N ASN A 60 2.06 9.11 6.02
CA ASN A 60 1.65 10.33 5.34
C ASN A 60 1.50 10.05 3.84
N ALA A 61 0.48 10.59 3.21
CA ALA A 61 0.21 10.41 1.78
C ALA A 61 1.43 10.74 0.89
N SER A 62 2.27 11.69 1.30
CA SER A 62 3.52 12.03 0.59
C SER A 62 4.54 10.89 0.52
N HIS A 63 4.40 9.84 1.32
CA HIS A 63 5.28 8.67 1.30
C HIS A 63 4.74 7.50 0.47
N LEU A 64 3.50 7.59 0.00
CA LEU A 64 2.89 6.53 -0.82
C LEU A 64 3.66 6.28 -2.13
N PRO A 65 4.15 7.30 -2.86
CA PRO A 65 4.95 7.05 -4.06
C PRO A 65 6.20 6.19 -3.80
N VAL A 66 6.86 6.39 -2.65
CA VAL A 66 8.05 5.60 -2.27
C VAL A 66 7.65 4.17 -1.90
N LEU A 67 6.55 4.00 -1.16
CA LEU A 67 6.01 2.70 -0.80
C LEU A 67 5.66 1.90 -2.06
N VAL A 68 4.82 2.46 -2.94
CA VAL A 68 4.35 1.78 -4.16
C VAL A 68 5.51 1.45 -5.10
N LYS A 69 6.46 2.39 -5.27
CA LYS A 69 7.67 2.13 -6.05
C LYS A 69 8.49 0.97 -5.48
N THR A 70 8.57 0.84 -4.16
CA THR A 70 9.27 -0.27 -3.50
C THR A 70 8.54 -1.60 -3.77
N LEU A 71 7.21 -1.65 -3.60
CA LEU A 71 6.40 -2.85 -3.85
C LEU A 71 6.47 -3.28 -5.32
N THR A 72 6.35 -2.33 -6.24
CA THR A 72 6.48 -2.57 -7.69
C THR A 72 7.89 -3.06 -8.03
N GLY A 73 8.92 -2.49 -7.39
CA GLY A 73 10.30 -2.95 -7.52
C GLY A 73 10.48 -4.39 -7.06
N LEU A 74 9.89 -4.79 -5.95
CA LEU A 74 9.89 -6.18 -5.47
C LEU A 74 9.20 -7.11 -6.46
N ALA A 75 8.03 -6.73 -6.98
CA ALA A 75 7.33 -7.52 -7.99
C ALA A 75 8.21 -7.77 -9.23
N LYS A 76 8.96 -6.77 -9.69
CA LYS A 76 9.92 -6.90 -10.82
C LYS A 76 11.06 -7.87 -10.52
N THR A 77 11.43 -8.06 -9.27
CA THR A 77 12.46 -9.06 -8.88
C THR A 77 11.90 -10.48 -8.76
N GLY A 78 10.60 -10.67 -8.97
CA GLY A 78 9.93 -11.97 -8.90
C GLY A 78 9.40 -12.31 -7.51
N VAL A 79 9.15 -11.32 -6.68
CA VAL A 79 8.36 -11.45 -5.44
C VAL A 79 6.90 -11.31 -5.81
N GLN A 80 6.04 -12.22 -5.37
CA GLN A 80 4.60 -12.05 -5.46
C GLN A 80 4.13 -11.14 -4.33
N VAL A 81 3.59 -9.97 -4.68
CA VAL A 81 3.05 -9.02 -3.69
C VAL A 81 1.53 -9.13 -3.69
N ILE A 82 0.95 -9.43 -2.53
CA ILE A 82 -0.50 -9.47 -2.31
C ILE A 82 -0.78 -8.46 -1.21
N LEU A 83 -1.59 -7.47 -1.52
CA LEU A 83 -1.95 -6.42 -0.57
C LEU A 83 -3.46 -6.19 -0.56
N SER A 84 -3.99 -5.77 0.57
CA SER A 84 -5.32 -5.19 0.72
C SER A 84 -5.19 -3.69 0.94
N SER A 85 -6.12 -2.92 0.44
CA SER A 85 -6.22 -1.49 0.68
C SER A 85 -7.63 -1.01 0.41
N HIS A 86 -8.09 -0.04 1.19
CA HIS A 86 -9.32 0.72 0.94
C HIS A 86 -9.02 2.20 0.67
N SER A 87 -7.75 2.59 0.63
CA SER A 87 -7.31 3.97 0.43
C SER A 87 -7.30 4.33 -1.05
N LEU A 88 -8.09 5.33 -1.43
CA LEU A 88 -8.08 5.88 -2.79
C LEU A 88 -6.69 6.40 -3.19
N PHE A 89 -5.97 7.03 -2.26
CA PHE A 89 -4.60 7.49 -2.52
C PHE A 89 -3.67 6.34 -2.87
N MET A 90 -3.75 5.23 -2.13
CA MET A 90 -2.94 4.04 -2.40
C MET A 90 -3.29 3.42 -3.75
N LEU A 91 -4.59 3.25 -4.03
CA LEU A 91 -5.06 2.65 -5.28
C LEU A 91 -4.67 3.50 -6.50
N ARG A 92 -4.83 4.84 -6.43
CA ARG A 92 -4.41 5.75 -7.49
C ARG A 92 -2.91 5.72 -7.71
N GLU A 93 -2.12 5.75 -6.64
CA GLU A 93 -0.66 5.68 -6.76
C GLU A 93 -0.19 4.36 -7.38
N LEU A 94 -0.83 3.23 -7.03
CA LEU A 94 -0.60 1.95 -7.68
C LEU A 94 -0.89 2.02 -9.18
N MET A 95 -2.03 2.60 -9.60
CA MET A 95 -2.36 2.74 -11.00
C MET A 95 -1.36 3.63 -11.74
N ILE A 96 -0.95 4.75 -11.16
CA ILE A 96 0.08 5.64 -11.72
C ILE A 96 1.38 4.86 -11.95
N GLN A 97 1.89 4.19 -10.93
CA GLN A 97 3.16 3.45 -11.01
C GLN A 97 3.08 2.27 -11.99
N LEU A 98 1.97 1.52 -12.00
CA LEU A 98 1.78 0.37 -12.86
C LEU A 98 1.54 0.77 -14.33
N SER A 99 1.10 1.98 -14.61
CA SER A 99 0.93 2.53 -15.97
C SER A 99 2.25 3.04 -16.57
N GLU A 100 3.31 3.20 -15.77
CA GLU A 100 4.61 3.61 -16.32
C GLU A 100 5.21 2.55 -17.24
N PRO A 101 5.76 2.92 -18.41
CA PRO A 101 6.34 1.96 -19.37
C PRO A 101 7.41 1.04 -18.76
N ARG A 102 8.19 1.54 -17.81
CA ARG A 102 9.22 0.76 -17.09
C ARG A 102 8.64 -0.37 -16.23
N ASN A 103 7.34 -0.37 -15.98
CA ASN A 103 6.63 -1.35 -15.17
C ASN A 103 5.68 -2.24 -15.99
N ALA A 104 5.70 -2.12 -17.33
CA ALA A 104 4.83 -2.90 -18.23
C ALA A 104 4.94 -4.44 -18.08
N MET A 105 6.08 -4.92 -17.59
CA MET A 105 6.32 -6.35 -17.33
C MET A 105 5.73 -6.83 -16.00
N VAL A 106 5.23 -5.94 -15.15
CA VAL A 106 4.63 -6.33 -13.85
C VAL A 106 3.22 -6.85 -14.10
N GLN A 107 3.05 -8.15 -13.92
CA GLN A 107 1.72 -8.75 -13.93
C GLN A 107 0.94 -8.28 -12.72
N ARG A 108 -0.34 -7.94 -12.93
CA ARG A 108 -1.21 -7.41 -11.89
C ARG A 108 -2.59 -8.01 -11.97
N LYS A 109 -3.26 -8.11 -10.84
CA LYS A 109 -4.66 -8.49 -10.75
C LYS A 109 -5.29 -7.78 -9.57
N PHE A 110 -6.45 -7.19 -9.81
CA PHE A 110 -7.26 -6.53 -8.78
C PHE A 110 -8.43 -7.43 -8.42
N PHE A 111 -8.80 -7.43 -7.15
CA PHE A 111 -9.97 -8.11 -6.63
C PHE A 111 -10.80 -7.13 -5.83
N GLY A 112 -12.06 -6.92 -6.24
CA GLY A 112 -13.04 -6.14 -5.49
C GLY A 112 -13.91 -7.07 -4.67
N MET A 113 -14.15 -6.73 -3.42
CA MET A 113 -15.04 -7.46 -2.52
C MET A 113 -16.18 -6.54 -2.11
N SER A 114 -17.40 -6.95 -2.34
CA SER A 114 -18.60 -6.19 -1.95
C SER A 114 -19.63 -7.10 -1.30
N VAL A 115 -20.44 -6.51 -0.40
CA VAL A 115 -21.60 -7.19 0.17
C VAL A 115 -22.83 -6.69 -0.57
N PRO A 116 -23.55 -7.54 -1.31
CA PRO A 116 -24.74 -7.12 -2.04
C PRO A 116 -25.81 -6.56 -1.12
N ARG A 117 -26.36 -5.37 -1.44
CA ARG A 117 -27.45 -4.76 -0.67
C ARG A 117 -28.68 -5.67 -0.73
N GLY A 118 -29.22 -6.03 0.45
CA GLY A 118 -30.44 -6.85 0.58
C GLY A 118 -30.21 -8.36 0.65
N GLU A 119 -29.01 -8.84 0.47
CA GLU A 119 -28.67 -10.25 0.72
C GLU A 119 -28.22 -10.44 2.18
N ARG A 120 -28.75 -11.49 2.84
CA ARG A 120 -28.46 -11.75 4.27
C ARG A 120 -27.08 -12.34 4.52
N SER A 121 -26.41 -12.82 3.49
CA SER A 121 -25.06 -13.40 3.61
C SER A 121 -24.40 -13.52 2.23
N GLY A 122 -23.09 -13.41 2.23
CA GLY A 122 -22.23 -13.61 1.07
C GLY A 122 -21.40 -12.38 0.71
N VAL A 123 -20.21 -12.64 0.19
CA VAL A 123 -19.32 -11.64 -0.40
C VAL A 123 -19.25 -11.93 -1.89
N ARG A 124 -19.54 -10.91 -2.70
CA ARG A 124 -19.32 -10.97 -4.14
C ARG A 124 -17.88 -10.56 -4.41
N VAL A 125 -17.17 -11.35 -5.21
CA VAL A 125 -15.80 -11.05 -5.63
C VAL A 125 -15.83 -10.79 -7.13
N SER A 126 -15.35 -9.63 -7.54
CA SER A 126 -15.02 -9.27 -8.92
C SER A 126 -13.52 -9.16 -9.08
N TRP A 127 -13.02 -9.32 -10.30
CA TRP A 127 -11.59 -9.25 -10.55
C TRP A 127 -11.26 -8.82 -11.98
N GLY A 128 -10.10 -8.20 -12.16
CA GLY A 128 -9.61 -7.73 -13.44
C GLY A 128 -8.19 -7.22 -13.39
N GLU A 129 -7.74 -6.61 -14.47
CA GLU A 129 -6.38 -6.05 -14.59
C GLU A 129 -6.35 -4.54 -14.30
N SER A 130 -7.51 -3.92 -14.15
CA SER A 130 -7.68 -2.52 -13.78
C SER A 130 -8.67 -2.35 -12.62
N LEU A 131 -8.73 -1.16 -12.04
CA LEU A 131 -9.71 -0.83 -10.98
C LEU A 131 -11.14 -0.76 -11.54
N GLU A 132 -11.31 -0.39 -12.80
CA GLU A 132 -12.62 -0.35 -13.46
C GLU A 132 -13.24 -1.74 -13.61
N ASP A 133 -12.42 -2.78 -13.70
CA ASP A 133 -12.89 -4.17 -13.85
C ASP A 133 -13.47 -4.74 -12.55
N VAL A 134 -13.12 -4.18 -11.39
CA VAL A 134 -13.51 -4.76 -10.09
C VAL A 134 -14.84 -4.24 -9.56
N GLY A 135 -15.52 -3.38 -10.33
CA GLY A 135 -16.82 -2.81 -9.97
C GLY A 135 -16.74 -1.72 -8.90
N PRO A 136 -17.88 -1.28 -8.38
CA PRO A 136 -17.92 -0.19 -7.43
C PRO A 136 -17.15 -0.55 -6.15
N ILE A 137 -16.27 0.36 -5.73
CA ILE A 137 -15.56 0.29 -4.47
C ILE A 137 -16.24 1.27 -3.53
N GLU A 138 -16.96 0.77 -2.51
CA GLU A 138 -17.79 1.59 -1.63
C GLU A 138 -17.04 2.75 -0.97
N SER A 139 -15.79 2.52 -0.55
CA SER A 139 -14.95 3.58 0.01
C SER A 139 -14.63 4.68 -0.99
N LEU A 140 -14.44 4.32 -2.27
CA LEU A 140 -14.17 5.26 -3.35
C LEU A 140 -15.40 6.10 -3.67
N GLU A 141 -16.58 5.48 -3.72
CA GLU A 141 -17.85 6.18 -3.93
C GLU A 141 -18.12 7.18 -2.79
N ALA A 142 -17.90 6.76 -1.54
CA ALA A 142 -18.08 7.62 -0.38
C ALA A 142 -17.13 8.84 -0.39
N GLU A 143 -15.87 8.67 -0.82
CA GLU A 143 -14.91 9.79 -0.96
C GLU A 143 -15.32 10.76 -2.06
N ILE A 144 -15.83 10.25 -3.20
CA ILE A 144 -16.34 11.09 -4.30
C ILE A 144 -17.55 11.89 -3.84
N GLU A 145 -18.52 11.24 -3.19
CA GLU A 145 -19.71 11.91 -2.65
C GLU A 145 -19.33 12.98 -1.60
N GLN A 146 -18.31 12.71 -0.78
CA GLN A 146 -17.82 13.68 0.18
C GLN A 146 -17.18 14.88 -0.52
N ALA A 147 -16.37 14.65 -1.55
CA ALA A 147 -15.75 15.71 -2.33
C ALA A 147 -16.80 16.60 -3.02
N ASP A 148 -17.84 16.00 -3.61
CA ASP A 148 -18.94 16.73 -4.24
C ASP A 148 -19.71 17.60 -3.24
N ARG A 149 -19.97 17.09 -2.03
CA ARG A 149 -20.61 17.88 -0.95
C ARG A 149 -19.73 19.06 -0.53
N TYR A 150 -18.43 18.87 -0.41
CA TYR A 150 -17.51 19.94 -0.06
C TYR A 150 -17.43 21.01 -1.14
N LEU A 151 -17.38 20.61 -2.41
CA LEU A 151 -17.36 21.55 -3.54
C LEU A 151 -18.63 22.39 -3.58
N LYS A 152 -19.84 21.81 -3.36
CA LYS A 152 -21.10 22.56 -3.30
C LYS A 152 -21.05 23.65 -2.25
N LEU A 153 -20.52 23.40 -1.06
CA LEU A 153 -20.38 24.40 -0.01
C LEU A 153 -19.46 25.57 -0.44
N SER A 154 -18.45 25.29 -1.25
CA SER A 154 -17.48 26.31 -1.73
C SER A 154 -18.07 27.21 -2.82
N TYR A 155 -19.14 26.79 -3.52
CA TYR A 155 -19.79 27.59 -4.56
C TYR A 155 -21.02 28.36 -4.05
N GLU A 156 -21.55 28.03 -2.88
CA GLU A 156 -22.71 28.69 -2.25
C GLU A 156 -22.29 29.80 -1.27
N SER A 157 -21.00 29.97 -1.03
CA SER A 157 -20.41 31.04 -0.19
C SER A 157 -19.75 32.13 -1.03
#